data_a6c1a760ae84e36971629822e95083d2
#
_entry.id   a6c1a760ae84e36971629822e95083d2
#
_cell.length_a   1.000
_cell.length_b   1.000
_cell.length_c   1.000
_cell.angle_alpha   90.00
_cell.angle_beta   90.00
_cell.angle_gamma   90.00
#
_symmetry.space_group_name_H-M   'P 1'
#
loop_
_entity.id
_entity.type
_entity.pdbx_description
1 polymer ?
#
loop_
_entity_poly.entity_id
_entity_poly.type
_entity_poly.pdbx_seq_one_letter_code
_entity_poly.pdbx_strand_id
1 'polypeptide(L)'
;MKRLTLIAAMILVTLAASNPASAQNRYIVRSTGGLSSVLNLCNLLNCQVQGGLDGQVGQTFLVTSTNNLLVNLVNGTLNLVQSLLGIVSVEADRLLPIPQRPLPSIPSGLYDTAPVNYYGTIVWHGYATQPAAQIIRLQDAQNGFRITGQGIVAVIDTGVDVNHPVLQAVLLPGYDFTRNQPGASEWLDVSELQNGYIDTDTQDQQPGYVQQSTAAVLDQSTAAVLDGPDYTAFGHGTMTSGLVHLVAPKAQILPLKAFSSNGTGYLSNIVAALYYAVQHHANVVNMSFDLTSNSPSLTQAVSYANKAGVVLVAAAGNENTSAAVYPAALNNYVVGIASTTNWDSRSSFSNYGSLDVLIAAPGENVISTFPGGTYASASGTSFSSPLVAGTAALMLSARSSMNQSQAASALSHAIKLTPDLNHGRLDVYQAVSAWVNSSGSSSGSGTCLLFCN
;
A
#
# COMPACT_ATOMS: atom_id res chain seq x y z
N MET A 1 -35.27 -30.64 3.96
CA MET A 1 -36.26 -29.89 4.70
C MET A 1 -36.05 -29.92 6.23
N LYS A 2 -35.99 -31.08 6.91
CA LYS A 2 -35.80 -31.13 8.39
C LYS A 2 -34.55 -30.45 8.95
N ARG A 3 -33.42 -30.42 8.21
CA ARG A 3 -32.18 -29.73 8.65
C ARG A 3 -32.23 -28.20 8.54
N LEU A 4 -32.97 -27.68 7.53
CA LEU A 4 -33.20 -26.24 7.40
C LEU A 4 -34.12 -25.71 8.52
N THR A 5 -35.09 -26.50 8.95
CA THR A 5 -36.02 -26.15 10.02
C THR A 5 -35.31 -26.06 11.39
N LEU A 6 -34.25 -26.89 11.61
CA LEU A 6 -33.51 -26.87 12.87
C LEU A 6 -32.60 -25.59 12.97
N ILE A 7 -32.05 -25.14 11.85
CA ILE A 7 -31.29 -23.87 11.79
C ILE A 7 -32.25 -22.69 12.02
N ALA A 8 -33.38 -22.68 11.41
CA ALA A 8 -34.42 -21.67 11.62
C ALA A 8 -34.87 -21.60 13.10
N ALA A 9 -34.98 -22.75 13.77
CA ALA A 9 -35.36 -22.82 15.18
C ALA A 9 -34.24 -22.34 16.12
N MET A 10 -32.99 -22.63 15.84
CA MET A 10 -31.81 -22.07 16.61
C MET A 10 -31.66 -20.57 16.42
N ILE A 11 -31.97 -20.06 15.23
CA ILE A 11 -31.93 -18.63 14.91
C ILE A 11 -33.02 -17.86 15.66
N LEU A 12 -34.20 -18.43 15.80
CA LEU A 12 -35.32 -17.77 16.46
C LEU A 12 -35.11 -17.55 17.97
N VAL A 13 -34.34 -18.38 18.63
CA VAL A 13 -34.06 -18.24 20.08
C VAL A 13 -33.10 -17.08 20.40
N THR A 14 -32.29 -16.66 19.41
CA THR A 14 -31.34 -15.53 19.59
C THR A 14 -31.92 -14.18 19.15
N LEU A 15 -33.09 -14.15 18.53
CA LEU A 15 -33.75 -12.94 17.98
C LEU A 15 -34.41 -12.04 19.05
N ALA A 16 -34.41 -12.41 20.32
CA ALA A 16 -35.17 -11.72 21.38
C ALA A 16 -34.45 -10.49 21.99
N ALA A 17 -33.29 -10.08 21.48
CA ALA A 17 -32.57 -8.94 22.01
C ALA A 17 -31.93 -8.08 20.89
N SER A 18 -32.79 -7.42 20.08
CA SER A 18 -32.29 -6.43 19.12
C SER A 18 -32.83 -5.03 19.46
N ASN A 19 -31.94 -4.15 19.83
CA ASN A 19 -32.20 -2.70 19.89
C ASN A 19 -32.40 -2.13 18.46
N PRO A 20 -33.18 -1.04 18.33
CA PRO A 20 -33.57 -0.53 17.01
C PRO A 20 -32.39 0.08 16.27
N ALA A 21 -32.45 -0.15 14.98
CA ALA A 21 -31.57 0.20 13.90
C ALA A 21 -30.99 1.61 13.90
N SER A 22 -29.78 1.72 13.34
CA SER A 22 -29.48 2.85 12.48
C SER A 22 -28.33 2.64 11.48
N ALA A 23 -27.27 2.01 11.79
CA ALA A 23 -26.18 1.86 10.82
C ALA A 23 -26.24 0.47 10.17
N GLN A 24 -26.13 0.40 8.84
CA GLN A 24 -25.88 -0.86 8.16
C GLN A 24 -24.47 -1.34 8.54
N ASN A 25 -24.39 -2.46 9.25
CA ASN A 25 -23.12 -3.10 9.51
C ASN A 25 -22.60 -3.76 8.22
N ARG A 26 -21.31 -3.59 7.95
CA ARG A 26 -20.64 -4.13 6.79
C ARG A 26 -19.81 -5.34 7.19
N TYR A 27 -19.83 -6.38 6.38
CA TYR A 27 -19.12 -7.64 6.62
C TYR A 27 -18.45 -8.14 5.34
N ILE A 28 -17.31 -8.77 5.50
CA ILE A 28 -16.66 -9.54 4.46
C ILE A 28 -16.99 -11.01 4.71
N VAL A 29 -17.69 -11.65 3.76
CA VAL A 29 -18.11 -13.05 3.84
C VAL A 29 -17.34 -13.85 2.81
N ARG A 30 -16.70 -14.93 3.24
CA ARG A 30 -16.00 -15.86 2.37
C ARG A 30 -16.75 -17.20 2.33
N SER A 31 -16.94 -17.74 1.11
CA SER A 31 -17.66 -18.98 0.88
C SER A 31 -17.03 -19.81 -0.23
N THR A 32 -16.85 -21.12 0.01
CA THR A 32 -16.45 -22.06 -1.05
C THR A 32 -17.60 -22.39 -2.00
N GLY A 33 -18.84 -22.16 -1.60
CA GLY A 33 -20.05 -22.34 -2.43
C GLY A 33 -20.41 -21.11 -3.28
N GLY A 34 -19.56 -20.07 -3.26
CA GLY A 34 -19.74 -18.85 -4.05
C GLY A 34 -20.97 -18.03 -3.68
N LEU A 35 -21.43 -17.20 -4.63
CA LEU A 35 -22.54 -16.26 -4.44
C LEU A 35 -23.84 -16.94 -3.97
N SER A 36 -24.18 -18.10 -4.50
CA SER A 36 -25.41 -18.80 -4.13
C SER A 36 -25.47 -19.15 -2.64
N SER A 37 -24.38 -19.55 -2.06
CA SER A 37 -24.27 -19.85 -0.63
C SER A 37 -24.42 -18.60 0.23
N VAL A 38 -23.83 -17.48 -0.19
CA VAL A 38 -23.94 -16.21 0.53
C VAL A 38 -25.36 -15.64 0.42
N LEU A 39 -26.02 -15.77 -0.73
CA LEU A 39 -27.43 -15.40 -0.89
C LEU A 39 -28.35 -16.24 0.02
N ASN A 40 -28.10 -17.55 0.13
CA ASN A 40 -28.85 -18.40 1.06
C ASN A 40 -28.63 -17.98 2.52
N LEU A 41 -27.41 -17.65 2.90
CA LEU A 41 -27.09 -17.09 4.22
C LEU A 41 -27.85 -15.77 4.46
N CYS A 42 -27.83 -14.86 3.49
CA CYS A 42 -28.48 -13.57 3.60
C CYS A 42 -30.00 -13.66 3.66
N ASN A 43 -30.62 -14.60 2.93
CA ASN A 43 -32.06 -14.89 3.05
C ASN A 43 -32.43 -15.37 4.45
N LEU A 44 -31.54 -16.11 5.14
CA LEU A 44 -31.78 -16.58 6.51
C LEU A 44 -31.58 -15.50 7.56
N LEU A 45 -30.59 -14.61 7.37
CA LEU A 45 -30.16 -13.65 8.37
C LEU A 45 -30.57 -12.20 8.06
N ASN A 46 -31.39 -11.98 7.05
CA ASN A 46 -31.85 -10.68 6.59
C ASN A 46 -30.67 -9.72 6.32
N CYS A 47 -29.76 -10.15 5.44
CA CYS A 47 -28.65 -9.35 4.96
C CYS A 47 -28.69 -9.16 3.44
N GLN A 48 -27.87 -8.29 2.91
CA GLN A 48 -27.78 -7.98 1.49
C GLN A 48 -26.36 -8.15 0.98
N VAL A 49 -26.18 -8.83 -0.15
CA VAL A 49 -24.90 -8.91 -0.84
C VAL A 49 -24.72 -7.65 -1.68
N GLN A 50 -23.65 -6.90 -1.44
CA GLN A 50 -23.32 -5.67 -2.16
C GLN A 50 -22.46 -5.94 -3.41
N GLY A 51 -21.62 -6.97 -3.37
CA GLY A 51 -20.79 -7.35 -4.50
C GLY A 51 -19.70 -8.36 -4.15
N GLY A 52 -19.04 -8.90 -5.18
CA GLY A 52 -17.85 -9.72 -5.04
C GLY A 52 -16.61 -8.85 -4.88
N LEU A 53 -15.67 -9.28 -4.02
CA LEU A 53 -14.42 -8.58 -3.75
C LEU A 53 -13.20 -9.18 -4.50
N ASP A 54 -13.35 -10.43 -4.96
CA ASP A 54 -12.26 -11.21 -5.55
C ASP A 54 -12.44 -11.47 -7.05
N GLY A 55 -13.27 -10.68 -7.71
CA GLY A 55 -13.50 -10.74 -9.14
C GLY A 55 -13.90 -12.14 -9.62
N GLN A 56 -13.11 -12.74 -10.51
CA GLN A 56 -13.40 -14.05 -11.10
C GLN A 56 -13.27 -15.24 -10.13
N VAL A 57 -12.62 -15.06 -8.96
CA VAL A 57 -12.51 -16.12 -7.95
C VAL A 57 -13.88 -16.44 -7.36
N GLY A 58 -14.72 -15.43 -7.15
CA GLY A 58 -16.14 -15.57 -6.79
C GLY A 58 -16.40 -16.23 -5.43
N GLN A 59 -15.49 -16.03 -4.47
CA GLN A 59 -15.57 -16.63 -3.13
C GLN A 59 -15.65 -15.64 -1.99
N THR A 60 -15.36 -14.35 -2.24
CA THR A 60 -15.32 -13.30 -1.22
C THR A 60 -16.30 -12.18 -1.57
N PHE A 61 -17.18 -11.83 -0.65
CA PHE A 61 -18.30 -10.92 -0.90
C PHE A 61 -18.42 -9.87 0.21
N LEU A 62 -18.76 -8.65 -0.20
CA LEU A 62 -19.21 -7.61 0.71
C LEU A 62 -20.70 -7.80 0.99
N VAL A 63 -21.05 -7.84 2.27
CA VAL A 63 -22.41 -8.04 2.75
C VAL A 63 -22.76 -6.95 3.75
N THR A 64 -23.98 -6.41 3.68
CA THR A 64 -24.51 -5.46 4.67
C THR A 64 -25.68 -6.07 5.43
N SER A 65 -25.80 -5.71 6.71
CA SER A 65 -26.89 -6.13 7.56
C SER A 65 -27.28 -5.02 8.55
N THR A 66 -28.55 -4.96 8.91
CA THR A 66 -29.05 -4.05 9.95
C THR A 66 -28.87 -4.59 11.36
N ASN A 67 -28.31 -5.81 11.50
CA ASN A 67 -28.09 -6.44 12.81
C ASN A 67 -26.70 -7.09 12.88
N ASN A 68 -26.23 -7.34 14.12
CA ASN A 68 -24.93 -7.96 14.39
C ASN A 68 -24.99 -9.51 14.40
N LEU A 69 -26.13 -10.11 14.03
CA LEU A 69 -26.33 -11.57 14.10
C LEU A 69 -25.34 -12.34 13.24
N LEU A 70 -24.89 -11.73 12.12
CA LEU A 70 -23.93 -12.35 11.20
C LEU A 70 -22.64 -12.76 11.91
N VAL A 71 -22.02 -11.86 12.68
CA VAL A 71 -20.77 -12.16 13.42
C VAL A 71 -21.04 -13.08 14.60
N ASN A 72 -22.06 -12.80 15.41
CA ASN A 72 -22.35 -13.56 16.61
C ASN A 72 -22.76 -15.01 16.31
N LEU A 73 -23.58 -15.19 15.28
CA LEU A 73 -24.05 -16.51 14.91
C LEU A 73 -22.93 -17.36 14.30
N VAL A 74 -22.12 -16.77 13.43
CA VAL A 74 -21.04 -17.49 12.74
C VAL A 74 -19.91 -17.85 13.69
N ASN A 75 -19.54 -16.98 14.62
CA ASN A 75 -18.56 -17.28 15.65
C ASN A 75 -18.99 -18.43 16.57
N GLY A 76 -20.32 -18.56 16.85
CA GLY A 76 -20.85 -19.63 17.67
C GLY A 76 -21.16 -20.95 16.93
N THR A 77 -21.40 -20.91 15.62
CA THR A 77 -21.91 -22.04 14.84
C THR A 77 -21.18 -22.24 13.49
N LEU A 78 -19.98 -21.73 13.37
CA LEU A 78 -19.21 -21.69 12.10
C LEU A 78 -19.13 -23.08 11.43
N ASN A 79 -18.83 -24.13 12.21
CA ASN A 79 -18.69 -25.50 11.68
C ASN A 79 -20.00 -26.01 11.04
N LEU A 80 -21.15 -25.68 11.64
CA LEU A 80 -22.46 -26.05 11.11
C LEU A 80 -22.79 -25.25 9.85
N VAL A 81 -22.57 -23.94 9.87
CA VAL A 81 -22.78 -23.04 8.72
C VAL A 81 -21.84 -23.41 7.57
N GLN A 82 -20.59 -23.72 7.86
CA GLN A 82 -19.62 -24.17 6.88
C GLN A 82 -20.04 -25.48 6.23
N SER A 83 -20.47 -26.47 7.01
CA SER A 83 -20.88 -27.77 6.49
C SER A 83 -22.16 -27.72 5.64
N LEU A 84 -23.04 -26.76 5.89
CA LEU A 84 -24.37 -26.65 5.25
C LEU A 84 -24.39 -25.64 4.09
N LEU A 85 -23.66 -24.54 4.20
CA LEU A 85 -23.67 -23.43 3.26
C LEU A 85 -22.28 -23.16 2.64
N GLY A 86 -21.22 -23.86 3.07
CA GLY A 86 -19.87 -23.62 2.60
C GLY A 86 -19.29 -22.24 3.00
N ILE A 87 -19.81 -21.62 4.07
CA ILE A 87 -19.28 -20.36 4.60
C ILE A 87 -17.98 -20.64 5.36
N VAL A 88 -16.89 -20.02 4.93
CA VAL A 88 -15.56 -20.23 5.51
C VAL A 88 -15.23 -19.23 6.60
N SER A 89 -15.58 -17.95 6.37
CA SER A 89 -15.35 -16.88 7.36
C SER A 89 -16.36 -15.75 7.17
N VAL A 90 -16.61 -15.05 8.26
CA VAL A 90 -17.34 -13.77 8.29
C VAL A 90 -16.55 -12.84 9.22
N GLU A 91 -16.22 -11.67 8.76
CA GLU A 91 -15.56 -10.64 9.58
C GLU A 91 -16.16 -9.26 9.33
N ALA A 92 -16.02 -8.36 10.30
CA ALA A 92 -16.46 -6.98 10.13
C ALA A 92 -15.59 -6.27 9.09
N ASP A 93 -16.23 -5.55 8.19
CA ASP A 93 -15.56 -4.65 7.25
C ASP A 93 -15.18 -3.36 7.98
N ARG A 94 -13.98 -3.35 8.51
CA ARG A 94 -13.46 -2.28 9.39
C ARG A 94 -12.99 -1.08 8.58
N LEU A 95 -13.21 0.12 9.13
CA LEU A 95 -12.58 1.34 8.65
C LEU A 95 -11.17 1.43 9.24
N LEU A 96 -10.19 1.63 8.38
CA LEU A 96 -8.75 1.60 8.72
C LEU A 96 -8.14 2.96 8.41
N PRO A 97 -7.31 3.53 9.30
CA PRO A 97 -6.58 4.75 9.04
C PRO A 97 -5.24 4.49 8.34
N ILE A 98 -4.75 5.46 7.56
CA ILE A 98 -3.33 5.60 7.25
C ILE A 98 -2.68 6.36 8.40
N PRO A 99 -1.63 5.82 9.06
CA PRO A 99 -0.95 6.49 10.14
C PRO A 99 -0.30 7.80 9.69
N GLN A 100 -0.60 8.89 10.39
CA GLN A 100 -0.08 10.23 10.09
C GLN A 100 1.01 10.60 11.10
N ARG A 101 2.04 11.32 10.64
CA ARG A 101 3.11 11.87 11.49
C ARG A 101 3.46 13.30 11.08
N PRO A 102 3.58 14.24 12.02
CA PRO A 102 4.06 15.58 11.70
C PRO A 102 5.55 15.56 11.31
N LEU A 103 5.93 16.48 10.42
CA LEU A 103 7.32 16.66 10.05
C LEU A 103 8.11 17.38 11.15
N PRO A 104 9.31 16.92 11.50
CA PRO A 104 10.18 17.63 12.44
C PRO A 104 10.76 18.93 11.85
N SER A 105 11.00 18.99 10.53
CA SER A 105 11.53 20.16 9.82
C SER A 105 11.39 19.97 8.31
N ILE A 106 11.36 21.09 7.56
CA ILE A 106 11.37 21.06 6.09
C ILE A 106 12.82 20.84 5.62
N PRO A 107 13.10 19.77 4.83
CA PRO A 107 14.44 19.52 4.33
C PRO A 107 14.84 20.59 3.30
N SER A 108 16.09 21.05 3.33
CA SER A 108 16.61 22.07 2.41
C SER A 108 16.48 21.68 0.93
N GLY A 109 16.55 20.38 0.61
CA GLY A 109 16.37 19.88 -0.76
C GLY A 109 14.99 20.18 -1.35
N LEU A 110 13.97 20.45 -0.53
CA LEU A 110 12.64 20.82 -1.02
C LEU A 110 12.63 22.21 -1.69
N TYR A 111 13.59 23.08 -1.37
CA TYR A 111 13.78 24.37 -2.01
C TYR A 111 14.64 24.32 -3.29
N ASP A 112 15.24 23.16 -3.62
CA ASP A 112 16.01 22.98 -4.83
C ASP A 112 15.09 22.52 -5.98
N THR A 113 14.43 23.52 -6.54
CA THR A 113 13.45 23.34 -7.62
C THR A 113 14.06 23.38 -9.01
N ALA A 114 15.40 23.43 -9.13
CA ALA A 114 16.10 23.45 -10.41
C ALA A 114 15.64 22.26 -11.28
N PRO A 115 15.21 22.49 -12.54
CA PRO A 115 14.74 21.40 -13.39
C PRO A 115 15.93 20.55 -13.87
N VAL A 116 15.78 19.23 -13.74
CA VAL A 116 16.76 18.25 -14.25
C VAL A 116 16.06 17.17 -15.05
N ASN A 117 16.74 16.66 -16.08
CA ASN A 117 16.26 15.51 -16.83
C ASN A 117 16.54 14.22 -16.04
N TYR A 118 15.45 13.54 -15.66
CA TYR A 118 15.50 12.28 -14.95
C TYR A 118 14.85 11.20 -15.83
N TYR A 119 15.68 10.47 -16.56
CA TYR A 119 15.27 9.40 -17.48
C TYR A 119 14.20 9.82 -18.52
N GLY A 120 14.26 11.06 -19.01
CA GLY A 120 13.36 11.61 -20.01
C GLY A 120 12.15 12.37 -19.44
N THR A 121 12.07 12.51 -18.13
CA THR A 121 11.08 13.34 -17.44
C THR A 121 11.80 14.50 -16.74
N ILE A 122 11.23 15.70 -16.78
CA ILE A 122 11.78 16.84 -16.04
C ILE A 122 11.25 16.78 -14.61
N VAL A 123 12.18 16.78 -13.66
CA VAL A 123 11.87 16.74 -12.22
C VAL A 123 12.66 17.84 -11.48
N TRP A 124 12.31 18.12 -10.22
CA TRP A 124 13.13 18.97 -9.37
C TRP A 124 14.45 18.28 -8.99
N HIS A 125 15.54 19.04 -8.99
CA HIS A 125 16.87 18.53 -8.60
C HIS A 125 16.84 17.95 -7.19
N GLY A 126 16.19 18.64 -6.24
CA GLY A 126 16.07 18.17 -4.86
C GLY A 126 15.34 16.83 -4.70
N TYR A 127 14.38 16.51 -5.58
CA TYR A 127 13.76 15.19 -5.62
C TYR A 127 14.71 14.10 -6.13
N ALA A 128 15.43 14.37 -7.24
CA ALA A 128 16.30 13.38 -7.85
C ALA A 128 17.56 13.09 -7.01
N THR A 129 18.05 14.08 -6.25
CA THR A 129 19.33 14.02 -5.53
C THR A 129 19.19 14.01 -4.01
N GLN A 130 17.99 13.78 -3.50
CA GLN A 130 17.70 13.77 -2.07
C GLN A 130 18.58 12.77 -1.29
N PRO A 131 18.87 13.03 0.00
CA PRO A 131 19.68 12.14 0.82
C PRO A 131 19.19 10.69 0.85
N ALA A 132 17.86 10.49 0.85
CA ALA A 132 17.25 9.17 0.80
C ALA A 132 17.69 8.36 -0.43
N ALA A 133 17.76 8.99 -1.61
CA ALA A 133 18.22 8.33 -2.85
C ALA A 133 19.74 8.04 -2.82
N GLN A 134 20.52 8.95 -2.23
CA GLN A 134 21.97 8.80 -2.14
C GLN A 134 22.37 7.68 -1.19
N ILE A 135 21.80 7.66 0.02
CA ILE A 135 22.18 6.68 1.05
C ILE A 135 21.85 5.24 0.65
N ILE A 136 20.77 5.02 -0.12
CA ILE A 136 20.43 3.70 -0.65
C ILE A 136 21.22 3.32 -1.92
N ARG A 137 22.14 4.17 -2.37
CA ARG A 137 22.98 3.97 -3.57
C ARG A 137 22.16 3.76 -4.84
N LEU A 138 21.07 4.55 -4.98
CA LEU A 138 20.15 4.41 -6.09
C LEU A 138 20.82 4.65 -7.44
N GLN A 139 21.53 5.77 -7.59
CA GLN A 139 22.19 6.14 -8.85
C GLN A 139 23.31 5.15 -9.22
N ASP A 140 24.03 4.62 -8.22
CA ASP A 140 25.05 3.59 -8.45
C ASP A 140 24.41 2.35 -9.11
N ALA A 141 23.24 1.93 -8.62
CA ALA A 141 22.53 0.79 -9.17
C ALA A 141 21.98 1.08 -10.58
N GLN A 142 21.28 2.20 -10.75
CA GLN A 142 20.69 2.58 -12.04
C GLN A 142 21.76 2.70 -13.14
N ASN A 143 22.89 3.37 -12.84
CA ASN A 143 23.99 3.59 -13.79
C ASN A 143 24.86 2.34 -13.97
N GLY A 144 25.21 1.67 -12.87
CA GLY A 144 26.12 0.51 -12.90
C GLY A 144 25.52 -0.68 -13.65
N PHE A 145 24.22 -0.93 -13.49
CA PHE A 145 23.52 -2.02 -14.17
C PHE A 145 22.74 -1.56 -15.41
N ARG A 146 22.66 -0.26 -15.68
CA ARG A 146 21.90 0.36 -16.80
C ARG A 146 20.43 -0.03 -16.79
N ILE A 147 19.80 0.04 -15.64
CA ILE A 147 18.41 -0.34 -15.40
C ILE A 147 17.57 0.84 -14.93
N THR A 148 16.30 0.87 -15.34
CA THR A 148 15.39 2.00 -15.08
C THR A 148 14.02 1.58 -14.55
N GLY A 149 13.83 0.29 -14.25
CA GLY A 149 12.56 -0.27 -13.80
C GLY A 149 11.75 -0.87 -14.95
N GLN A 150 11.04 -1.94 -14.63
CA GLN A 150 10.15 -2.66 -15.54
C GLN A 150 8.99 -3.29 -14.75
N GLY A 151 7.92 -3.64 -15.47
CA GLY A 151 6.74 -4.25 -14.89
C GLY A 151 5.79 -3.21 -14.29
N ILE A 152 4.78 -3.71 -13.59
CA ILE A 152 3.70 -2.92 -13.00
C ILE A 152 3.83 -2.95 -11.48
N VAL A 153 3.93 -1.76 -10.87
CA VAL A 153 3.83 -1.58 -9.43
C VAL A 153 2.43 -1.06 -9.11
N ALA A 154 1.61 -1.87 -8.46
CA ALA A 154 0.34 -1.41 -7.94
C ALA A 154 0.56 -0.69 -6.61
N VAL A 155 -0.02 0.50 -6.45
CA VAL A 155 0.05 1.33 -5.25
C VAL A 155 -1.35 1.40 -4.65
N ILE A 156 -1.57 0.68 -3.53
CA ILE A 156 -2.83 0.69 -2.79
C ILE A 156 -2.77 1.82 -1.76
N ASP A 157 -3.49 2.91 -2.03
CA ASP A 157 -3.31 4.16 -1.29
C ASP A 157 -4.54 5.10 -1.42
N THR A 158 -4.36 6.41 -1.21
CA THR A 158 -5.39 7.46 -1.35
C THR A 158 -5.71 7.83 -2.81
N GLY A 159 -5.05 7.20 -3.78
CA GLY A 159 -5.13 7.52 -5.21
C GLY A 159 -3.87 8.20 -5.73
N VAL A 160 -3.99 9.02 -6.75
CA VAL A 160 -2.86 9.75 -7.36
C VAL A 160 -3.35 11.03 -8.07
N ASP A 161 -2.50 12.03 -8.17
CA ASP A 161 -2.70 13.10 -9.16
C ASP A 161 -2.40 12.57 -10.56
N VAL A 162 -3.44 12.20 -11.29
CA VAL A 162 -3.34 11.60 -12.63
C VAL A 162 -2.73 12.54 -13.68
N ASN A 163 -2.72 13.84 -13.39
CA ASN A 163 -2.17 14.87 -14.26
C ASN A 163 -0.77 15.35 -13.84
N HIS A 164 -0.20 14.76 -12.77
CA HIS A 164 1.13 15.15 -12.32
C HIS A 164 2.16 14.94 -13.43
N PRO A 165 2.91 15.99 -13.84
CA PRO A 165 3.78 15.95 -15.04
C PRO A 165 4.86 14.87 -14.97
N VAL A 166 5.29 14.49 -13.76
CA VAL A 166 6.29 13.43 -13.56
C VAL A 166 5.70 12.04 -13.69
N LEU A 167 4.45 11.86 -13.29
CA LEU A 167 3.83 10.53 -13.16
C LEU A 167 2.98 10.13 -14.37
N GLN A 168 2.34 11.09 -15.05
CA GLN A 168 1.37 10.82 -16.13
C GLN A 168 1.88 9.87 -17.23
N ALA A 169 3.18 9.88 -17.53
CA ALA A 169 3.77 9.03 -18.56
C ALA A 169 3.91 7.55 -18.16
N VAL A 170 3.85 7.25 -16.86
CA VAL A 170 4.01 5.90 -16.31
C VAL A 170 2.77 5.39 -15.60
N LEU A 171 1.74 6.23 -15.42
CA LEU A 171 0.48 5.84 -14.79
C LEU A 171 -0.35 4.97 -15.73
N LEU A 172 -0.87 3.87 -15.19
CA LEU A 172 -1.94 3.10 -15.79
C LEU A 172 -3.30 3.63 -15.32
N PRO A 173 -4.37 3.38 -16.07
CA PRO A 173 -5.71 3.62 -15.55
C PRO A 173 -5.90 2.83 -14.26
N GLY A 174 -6.13 3.52 -13.18
CA GLY A 174 -6.33 2.90 -11.87
C GLY A 174 -7.81 2.57 -11.59
N TYR A 175 -8.10 2.33 -10.33
CA TYR A 175 -9.46 2.09 -9.86
C TYR A 175 -9.71 2.74 -8.50
N ASP A 176 -10.85 3.38 -8.34
CA ASP A 176 -11.31 3.98 -7.09
C ASP A 176 -12.31 3.03 -6.40
N PHE A 177 -11.82 2.29 -5.42
CA PHE A 177 -12.62 1.37 -4.61
C PHE A 177 -13.51 2.11 -3.61
N THR A 178 -13.20 3.36 -3.29
CA THR A 178 -14.01 4.16 -2.37
C THR A 178 -15.33 4.58 -3.02
N ARG A 179 -15.32 4.75 -4.36
CA ARG A 179 -16.48 5.13 -5.18
C ARG A 179 -16.92 4.03 -6.15
N ASN A 180 -16.18 2.90 -6.18
CA ASN A 180 -16.42 1.77 -7.08
C ASN A 180 -16.49 2.19 -8.56
N GLN A 181 -15.46 2.86 -9.05
CA GLN A 181 -15.39 3.37 -10.42
C GLN A 181 -13.96 3.31 -10.99
N PRO A 182 -13.81 3.27 -12.34
CA PRO A 182 -12.51 3.42 -13.00
C PRO A 182 -11.86 4.76 -12.70
N GLY A 183 -10.51 4.78 -12.71
CA GLY A 183 -9.70 5.92 -12.34
C GLY A 183 -9.34 5.90 -10.85
N ALA A 184 -8.34 6.67 -10.45
CA ALA A 184 -7.86 6.70 -9.08
C ALA A 184 -7.40 8.11 -8.68
N SER A 185 -8.11 9.15 -9.13
CA SER A 185 -7.74 10.53 -8.85
C SER A 185 -8.00 10.91 -7.39
N GLU A 186 -6.98 11.46 -6.73
CA GLU A 186 -7.13 12.07 -5.40
C GLU A 186 -8.00 13.34 -5.44
N TRP A 187 -8.02 14.04 -6.58
CA TRP A 187 -8.79 15.28 -6.75
C TRP A 187 -10.30 15.08 -6.62
N LEU A 188 -10.81 13.86 -6.79
CA LEU A 188 -12.23 13.58 -6.60
C LEU A 188 -12.68 13.75 -5.14
N ASP A 189 -11.76 13.64 -4.17
CA ASP A 189 -12.08 13.85 -2.76
C ASP A 189 -12.23 15.32 -2.40
N VAL A 190 -11.66 16.22 -3.20
CA VAL A 190 -11.63 17.67 -2.98
C VAL A 190 -12.35 18.46 -4.06
N SER A 191 -13.07 17.80 -4.97
CA SER A 191 -13.70 18.41 -6.15
C SER A 191 -14.77 19.46 -5.81
N GLU A 192 -15.41 19.34 -4.64
CA GLU A 192 -16.37 20.34 -4.17
C GLU A 192 -15.70 21.66 -3.81
N LEU A 193 -14.43 21.62 -3.42
CA LEU A 193 -13.63 22.82 -3.13
C LEU A 193 -13.15 23.52 -4.41
N GLN A 194 -12.89 22.78 -5.49
CA GLN A 194 -12.48 23.37 -6.78
C GLN A 194 -13.57 24.19 -7.45
N ASN A 195 -14.84 23.94 -7.15
CA ASN A 195 -15.97 24.69 -7.70
C ASN A 195 -16.27 25.99 -6.92
N GLY A 196 -15.58 26.29 -5.84
CA GLY A 196 -15.96 27.37 -4.94
C GLY A 196 -14.91 28.40 -4.53
N TYR A 197 -13.63 28.10 -4.50
CA TYR A 197 -12.63 29.09 -4.08
C TYR A 197 -11.19 28.67 -4.41
N ILE A 198 -10.67 29.11 -5.55
CA ILE A 198 -9.25 29.40 -5.68
C ILE A 198 -9.18 30.93 -5.67
N ASP A 199 -8.96 31.52 -4.51
CA ASP A 199 -8.61 32.92 -4.40
C ASP A 199 -7.15 33.07 -4.83
N THR A 200 -6.94 33.61 -6.02
CA THR A 200 -5.62 33.83 -6.62
C THR A 200 -4.96 35.12 -6.15
N ASP A 201 -5.45 35.75 -5.09
CA ASP A 201 -5.02 37.10 -4.71
C ASP A 201 -4.57 37.24 -3.26
N THR A 202 -3.53 36.48 -2.85
CA THR A 202 -2.73 36.86 -1.68
C THR A 202 -1.25 36.70 -1.96
N GLN A 203 -0.62 37.81 -2.33
CA GLN A 203 0.83 37.99 -2.33
C GLN A 203 1.34 38.15 -0.89
N ASP A 204 1.51 37.05 -0.14
CA ASP A 204 2.37 37.06 1.03
C ASP A 204 2.88 35.64 1.26
N GLN A 205 4.01 35.35 0.61
CA GLN A 205 4.59 34.03 0.46
C GLN A 205 5.55 33.75 1.61
N GLN A 206 5.08 33.16 2.69
CA GLN A 206 5.94 32.35 3.57
C GLN A 206 5.69 30.87 3.22
N PRO A 207 6.70 29.99 3.15
CA PRO A 207 6.49 28.57 2.90
C PRO A 207 5.55 27.99 3.95
N GLY A 208 4.38 27.50 3.52
CA GLY A 208 3.32 27.05 4.42
C GLY A 208 3.64 25.71 5.05
N TYR A 209 3.50 25.71 6.34
CA TYR A 209 3.50 24.52 7.16
C TYR A 209 2.08 23.95 7.17
N VAL A 210 1.87 22.78 6.57
CA VAL A 210 0.60 22.05 6.67
C VAL A 210 0.56 21.34 8.02
N GLN A 211 -0.25 21.85 8.95
CA GLN A 211 -0.21 21.45 10.36
C GLN A 211 -0.69 20.02 10.65
N GLN A 212 -1.35 19.35 9.73
CA GLN A 212 -1.95 18.02 9.99
C GLN A 212 -1.59 16.95 8.96
N SER A 213 -0.94 17.27 7.87
CA SER A 213 -0.42 16.29 6.93
C SER A 213 1.04 15.99 7.25
N THR A 214 1.47 14.77 7.00
CA THR A 214 2.89 14.39 7.08
C THR A 214 3.74 15.03 5.98
N ALA A 215 3.14 15.91 5.16
CA ALA A 215 3.77 16.54 4.03
C ALA A 215 3.93 18.04 4.22
N ALA A 216 5.10 18.59 3.94
CA ALA A 216 5.34 20.03 3.80
C ALA A 216 5.35 20.40 2.31
N VAL A 217 4.51 21.34 1.90
CA VAL A 217 4.32 21.76 0.51
C VAL A 217 4.90 23.15 0.31
N LEU A 218 5.62 23.38 -0.80
CA LEU A 218 6.19 24.69 -1.11
C LEU A 218 5.17 25.68 -1.68
N ASP A 219 4.08 25.21 -2.28
CA ASP A 219 3.04 26.05 -2.85
C ASP A 219 1.80 26.05 -1.94
N GLN A 220 1.49 27.21 -1.38
CA GLN A 220 0.51 27.37 -0.29
C GLN A 220 -0.95 27.47 -0.71
N SER A 221 -1.23 27.80 -1.97
CA SER A 221 -2.61 28.16 -2.34
C SER A 221 -3.60 26.98 -2.24
N THR A 222 -3.11 25.75 -2.44
CA THR A 222 -3.94 24.55 -2.33
C THR A 222 -3.86 23.94 -0.92
N ALA A 223 -2.71 24.07 -0.24
CA ALA A 223 -2.49 23.44 1.06
C ALA A 223 -3.32 24.06 2.18
N ALA A 224 -3.46 25.38 2.22
CA ALA A 224 -4.22 26.10 3.26
C ALA A 224 -5.71 25.72 3.29
N VAL A 225 -6.28 25.31 2.14
CA VAL A 225 -7.68 24.86 2.04
C VAL A 225 -7.84 23.41 2.49
N LEU A 226 -6.74 22.62 2.49
CA LEU A 226 -6.73 21.18 2.79
C LEU A 226 -6.25 20.85 4.21
N ASP A 227 -6.06 21.86 5.08
CA ASP A 227 -5.62 21.69 6.47
C ASP A 227 -6.70 21.14 7.42
N GLY A 228 -7.87 20.77 6.90
CA GLY A 228 -8.94 20.19 7.70
C GLY A 228 -8.75 18.67 7.97
N PRO A 229 -9.44 18.13 8.98
CA PRO A 229 -9.38 16.71 9.33
C PRO A 229 -9.80 15.77 8.17
N ASP A 230 -10.55 16.30 7.19
CA ASP A 230 -11.01 15.52 6.03
C ASP A 230 -9.94 15.34 4.95
N TYR A 231 -8.78 16.01 5.07
CA TYR A 231 -7.73 16.02 4.04
C TYR A 231 -6.34 15.64 4.56
N THR A 232 -6.26 15.05 5.74
CA THR A 232 -4.98 14.75 6.42
C THR A 232 -4.06 13.81 5.65
N ALA A 233 -4.60 13.04 4.70
CA ALA A 233 -3.83 12.14 3.84
C ALA A 233 -3.92 12.49 2.35
N PHE A 234 -4.45 13.67 1.99
CA PHE A 234 -4.44 14.13 0.62
C PHE A 234 -3.00 14.23 0.10
N GLY A 235 -2.76 13.67 -1.08
CA GLY A 235 -1.42 13.61 -1.68
C GLY A 235 -0.56 12.42 -1.25
N HIS A 236 -0.98 11.62 -0.26
CA HIS A 236 -0.19 10.49 0.23
C HIS A 236 0.10 9.48 -0.90
N GLY A 237 -0.90 9.09 -1.69
CA GLY A 237 -0.73 8.15 -2.79
C GLY A 237 0.05 8.75 -3.98
N THR A 238 -0.06 10.06 -4.23
CA THR A 238 0.81 10.75 -5.19
C THR A 238 2.27 10.71 -4.73
N MET A 239 2.54 10.91 -3.44
CA MET A 239 3.89 10.84 -2.88
C MET A 239 4.47 9.42 -2.95
N THR A 240 3.72 8.41 -2.55
CA THR A 240 4.17 7.01 -2.59
C THR A 240 4.43 6.56 -4.03
N SER A 241 3.59 6.96 -4.98
CA SER A 241 3.79 6.75 -6.42
C SER A 241 5.06 7.44 -6.93
N GLY A 242 5.31 8.67 -6.46
CA GLY A 242 6.53 9.41 -6.80
C GLY A 242 7.80 8.71 -6.32
N LEU A 243 7.79 8.08 -5.15
CA LEU A 243 8.96 7.34 -4.65
C LEU A 243 9.18 6.04 -5.43
N VAL A 244 8.13 5.38 -5.89
CA VAL A 244 8.26 4.27 -6.86
C VAL A 244 8.92 4.77 -8.14
N HIS A 245 8.46 5.91 -8.69
CA HIS A 245 9.03 6.52 -9.89
C HIS A 245 10.50 6.95 -9.69
N LEU A 246 10.85 7.49 -8.52
CA LEU A 246 12.23 7.86 -8.21
C LEU A 246 13.17 6.66 -8.36
N VAL A 247 12.77 5.50 -7.85
CA VAL A 247 13.61 4.29 -7.89
C VAL A 247 13.54 3.59 -9.24
N ALA A 248 12.37 3.50 -9.83
CA ALA A 248 12.09 2.75 -11.07
C ALA A 248 11.35 3.62 -12.10
N PRO A 249 12.05 4.63 -12.70
CA PRO A 249 11.40 5.68 -13.50
C PRO A 249 10.72 5.19 -14.79
N LYS A 250 10.91 3.94 -15.20
CA LYS A 250 10.25 3.33 -16.37
C LYS A 250 9.30 2.20 -16.01
N ALA A 251 9.16 1.84 -14.73
CA ALA A 251 8.11 0.93 -14.29
C ALA A 251 6.73 1.62 -14.42
N GLN A 252 5.73 0.86 -14.81
CA GLN A 252 4.35 1.36 -14.82
C GLN A 252 3.78 1.35 -13.40
N ILE A 253 2.97 2.34 -13.07
CA ILE A 253 2.32 2.48 -11.78
C ILE A 253 0.82 2.28 -11.99
N LEU A 254 0.24 1.33 -11.26
CA LEU A 254 -1.20 1.07 -11.21
C LEU A 254 -1.76 1.64 -9.91
N PRO A 255 -2.34 2.85 -9.91
CA PRO A 255 -2.90 3.44 -8.71
C PRO A 255 -4.23 2.78 -8.36
N LEU A 256 -4.35 2.33 -7.10
CA LEU A 256 -5.53 1.66 -6.56
C LEU A 256 -6.00 2.43 -5.31
N LYS A 257 -7.01 3.29 -5.53
CA LYS A 257 -7.54 4.14 -4.46
C LYS A 257 -8.44 3.32 -3.54
N ALA A 258 -7.89 2.92 -2.39
CA ALA A 258 -8.60 2.19 -1.34
C ALA A 258 -8.93 3.08 -0.12
N PHE A 259 -8.31 4.26 -0.03
CA PHE A 259 -8.45 5.22 1.05
C PHE A 259 -8.94 6.58 0.54
N SER A 260 -9.69 7.27 1.38
CA SER A 260 -10.14 8.65 1.14
C SER A 260 -9.04 9.66 1.54
N SER A 261 -9.23 10.94 1.22
CA SER A 261 -8.32 12.04 1.55
C SER A 261 -8.05 12.22 3.05
N ASN A 262 -8.98 11.79 3.91
CA ASN A 262 -8.78 11.79 5.37
C ASN A 262 -7.94 10.59 5.87
N GLY A 263 -7.41 9.76 4.96
CA GLY A 263 -6.61 8.58 5.28
C GLY A 263 -7.40 7.39 5.77
N THR A 264 -8.73 7.38 5.68
CA THR A 264 -9.52 6.21 6.06
C THR A 264 -9.96 5.38 4.85
N GLY A 265 -9.96 4.06 5.00
CA GLY A 265 -10.41 3.12 3.98
C GLY A 265 -11.04 1.87 4.58
N TYR A 266 -12.04 1.31 3.92
CA TYR A 266 -12.61 0.04 4.35
C TYR A 266 -11.68 -1.13 4.01
N LEU A 267 -11.63 -2.12 4.89
CA LEU A 267 -10.88 -3.35 4.67
C LEU A 267 -11.29 -4.05 3.37
N SER A 268 -12.57 -4.01 3.00
CA SER A 268 -13.07 -4.53 1.73
C SER A 268 -12.45 -3.88 0.51
N ASN A 269 -12.18 -2.56 0.55
CA ASN A 269 -11.51 -1.84 -0.53
C ASN A 269 -10.08 -2.34 -0.74
N ILE A 270 -9.34 -2.57 0.37
CA ILE A 270 -7.98 -3.10 0.33
C ILE A 270 -7.95 -4.53 -0.21
N VAL A 271 -8.87 -5.37 0.25
CA VAL A 271 -9.01 -6.75 -0.22
C VAL A 271 -9.31 -6.78 -1.72
N ALA A 272 -10.28 -5.97 -2.18
CA ALA A 272 -10.61 -5.86 -3.59
C ALA A 272 -9.43 -5.33 -4.43
N ALA A 273 -8.68 -4.33 -3.92
CA ALA A 273 -7.50 -3.76 -4.59
C ALA A 273 -6.39 -4.80 -4.79
N LEU A 274 -6.15 -5.69 -3.81
CA LEU A 274 -5.18 -6.78 -3.95
C LEU A 274 -5.58 -7.76 -5.06
N TYR A 275 -6.84 -8.20 -5.13
CA TYR A 275 -7.30 -9.05 -6.21
C TYR A 275 -7.24 -8.33 -7.57
N TYR A 276 -7.61 -7.05 -7.60
CA TYR A 276 -7.53 -6.23 -8.80
C TYR A 276 -6.10 -6.10 -9.32
N ALA A 277 -5.12 -5.87 -8.43
CA ALA A 277 -3.70 -5.82 -8.78
C ALA A 277 -3.25 -7.11 -9.50
N VAL A 278 -3.63 -8.28 -8.99
CA VAL A 278 -3.31 -9.57 -9.63
C VAL A 278 -3.98 -9.70 -10.99
N GLN A 279 -5.26 -9.34 -11.10
CA GLN A 279 -6.02 -9.41 -12.36
C GLN A 279 -5.49 -8.46 -13.43
N HIS A 280 -4.83 -7.37 -13.02
CA HIS A 280 -4.17 -6.40 -13.89
C HIS A 280 -2.66 -6.61 -14.01
N HIS A 281 -2.19 -7.83 -13.71
CA HIS A 281 -0.82 -8.28 -13.92
C HIS A 281 0.24 -7.46 -13.19
N ALA A 282 -0.07 -6.92 -12.01
CA ALA A 282 0.92 -6.28 -11.17
C ALA A 282 2.05 -7.26 -10.82
N ASN A 283 3.29 -6.80 -10.93
CA ASN A 283 4.46 -7.55 -10.54
C ASN A 283 4.84 -7.29 -9.08
N VAL A 284 4.55 -6.07 -8.62
CA VAL A 284 4.82 -5.60 -7.26
C VAL A 284 3.58 -4.90 -6.74
N VAL A 285 3.28 -5.04 -5.44
CA VAL A 285 2.25 -4.25 -4.75
C VAL A 285 2.92 -3.51 -3.59
N ASN A 286 2.75 -2.19 -3.53
CA ASN A 286 3.09 -1.36 -2.40
C ASN A 286 1.87 -1.14 -1.51
N MET A 287 2.02 -1.40 -0.20
CA MET A 287 1.00 -1.26 0.83
C MET A 287 1.52 -0.34 1.94
N SER A 288 1.25 0.97 1.79
CA SER A 288 1.70 2.02 2.72
C SER A 288 0.69 2.27 3.85
N PHE A 289 0.18 1.21 4.45
CA PHE A 289 -0.79 1.21 5.54
C PHE A 289 -0.56 0.02 6.49
N ASP A 290 -1.19 0.05 7.66
CA ASP A 290 -1.14 -1.05 8.63
C ASP A 290 -2.48 -1.26 9.36
N LEU A 291 -2.60 -2.45 9.95
CA LEU A 291 -3.69 -2.88 10.82
C LEU A 291 -3.09 -3.46 12.10
N THR A 292 -3.63 -3.07 13.23
CA THR A 292 -3.20 -3.58 14.55
C THR A 292 -3.66 -5.02 14.85
N SER A 293 -4.52 -5.59 14.02
CA SER A 293 -4.98 -6.98 14.18
C SER A 293 -5.14 -7.67 12.83
N ASN A 294 -4.85 -8.96 12.80
CA ASN A 294 -4.99 -9.77 11.60
C ASN A 294 -6.44 -9.79 11.07
N SER A 295 -6.54 -9.90 9.75
CA SER A 295 -7.78 -10.13 9.01
C SER A 295 -7.66 -11.39 8.18
N PRO A 296 -8.57 -12.36 8.33
CA PRO A 296 -8.62 -13.55 7.47
C PRO A 296 -8.76 -13.22 5.99
N SER A 297 -9.57 -12.21 5.64
CA SER A 297 -9.76 -11.81 4.24
C SER A 297 -8.51 -11.14 3.66
N LEU A 298 -7.82 -10.28 4.44
CA LEU A 298 -6.55 -9.70 4.03
C LEU A 298 -5.48 -10.78 3.85
N THR A 299 -5.34 -11.69 4.81
CA THR A 299 -4.39 -12.82 4.72
C THR A 299 -4.65 -13.67 3.49
N GLN A 300 -5.91 -13.93 3.16
CA GLN A 300 -6.28 -14.67 1.97
C GLN A 300 -5.91 -13.92 0.68
N ALA A 301 -6.21 -12.62 0.59
CA ALA A 301 -5.89 -11.80 -0.59
C ALA A 301 -4.36 -11.69 -0.79
N VAL A 302 -3.61 -11.47 0.29
CA VAL A 302 -2.14 -11.47 0.30
C VAL A 302 -1.58 -12.82 -0.16
N SER A 303 -2.08 -13.94 0.39
CA SER A 303 -1.68 -15.29 -0.04
C SER A 303 -2.01 -15.56 -1.50
N TYR A 304 -3.16 -15.08 -1.99
CA TYR A 304 -3.56 -15.20 -3.39
C TYR A 304 -2.58 -14.45 -4.31
N ALA A 305 -2.27 -13.19 -3.99
CA ALA A 305 -1.34 -12.38 -4.76
C ALA A 305 0.08 -12.97 -4.76
N ASN A 306 0.55 -13.46 -3.62
CA ASN A 306 1.83 -14.15 -3.51
C ASN A 306 1.88 -15.42 -4.39
N LYS A 307 0.85 -16.27 -4.38
CA LYS A 307 0.74 -17.45 -5.25
C LYS A 307 0.69 -17.11 -6.73
N ALA A 308 0.18 -15.94 -7.10
CA ALA A 308 0.20 -15.42 -8.46
C ALA A 308 1.59 -14.89 -8.88
N GLY A 309 2.58 -14.91 -7.98
CA GLY A 309 3.94 -14.46 -8.26
C GLY A 309 4.17 -12.96 -8.03
N VAL A 310 3.23 -12.27 -7.40
CA VAL A 310 3.35 -10.84 -7.09
C VAL A 310 4.25 -10.65 -5.86
N VAL A 311 5.19 -9.70 -5.94
CA VAL A 311 6.01 -9.26 -4.81
C VAL A 311 5.22 -8.26 -3.97
N LEU A 312 5.05 -8.54 -2.68
CA LEU A 312 4.27 -7.72 -1.77
C LEU A 312 5.19 -7.00 -0.78
N VAL A 313 5.08 -5.69 -0.71
CA VAL A 313 5.88 -4.82 0.16
C VAL A 313 4.93 -4.00 1.03
N ALA A 314 5.19 -3.91 2.33
CA ALA A 314 4.34 -3.18 3.25
C ALA A 314 5.13 -2.36 4.28
N ALA A 315 4.58 -1.23 4.66
CA ALA A 315 5.05 -0.44 5.79
C ALA A 315 4.90 -1.21 7.11
N ALA A 316 5.91 -1.12 7.99
CA ALA A 316 5.90 -1.78 9.29
C ALA A 316 5.10 -1.03 10.37
N GLY A 317 4.61 0.20 10.08
CA GLY A 317 3.88 1.03 11.02
C GLY A 317 4.73 2.07 11.76
N ASN A 318 4.06 3.00 12.46
CA ASN A 318 4.67 4.21 13.00
C ASN A 318 4.45 4.41 14.51
N GLU A 319 4.21 3.35 15.26
CA GLU A 319 3.83 3.38 16.69
C GLU A 319 5.02 3.16 17.63
N ASN A 320 6.25 3.00 17.08
CA ASN A 320 7.46 2.68 17.83
C ASN A 320 7.29 1.41 18.71
N THR A 321 6.76 0.36 18.11
CA THR A 321 6.48 -0.91 18.79
C THR A 321 7.08 -2.09 18.04
N SER A 322 7.27 -3.21 18.73
CA SER A 322 7.56 -4.53 18.15
C SER A 322 6.33 -5.44 18.09
N ALA A 323 5.16 -4.91 18.39
CA ALA A 323 3.91 -5.65 18.25
C ALA A 323 3.58 -5.85 16.77
N ALA A 324 3.05 -7.03 16.44
CA ALA A 324 2.71 -7.37 15.06
C ALA A 324 1.66 -6.42 14.48
N VAL A 325 1.98 -5.86 13.29
CA VAL A 325 1.03 -5.10 12.47
C VAL A 325 0.90 -5.75 11.09
N TYR A 326 -0.25 -5.63 10.48
CA TYR A 326 -0.60 -6.31 9.25
C TYR A 326 -0.82 -5.30 8.10
N PRO A 327 -0.37 -5.62 6.88
CA PRO A 327 0.09 -6.92 6.40
C PRO A 327 1.58 -7.24 6.64
N ALA A 328 2.40 -6.35 7.21
CA ALA A 328 3.85 -6.56 7.36
C ALA A 328 4.19 -7.85 8.13
N ALA A 329 3.44 -8.18 9.19
CA ALA A 329 3.61 -9.41 9.98
C ALA A 329 3.27 -10.72 9.21
N LEU A 330 2.71 -10.63 8.02
CA LEU A 330 2.56 -11.79 7.12
C LEU A 330 3.88 -12.12 6.40
N ASN A 331 4.97 -12.19 7.14
CA ASN A 331 6.36 -12.25 6.68
C ASN A 331 6.71 -13.40 5.72
N ASN A 332 5.88 -14.45 5.66
CA ASN A 332 5.99 -15.50 4.62
C ASN A 332 5.53 -15.03 3.24
N TYR A 333 4.80 -13.93 3.17
CA TYR A 333 4.16 -13.42 1.96
C TYR A 333 4.54 -11.97 1.64
N VAL A 334 4.99 -11.20 2.65
CA VAL A 334 5.18 -9.75 2.56
C VAL A 334 6.58 -9.38 3.01
N VAL A 335 7.22 -8.45 2.31
CA VAL A 335 8.43 -7.76 2.75
C VAL A 335 8.01 -6.57 3.60
N GLY A 336 8.16 -6.66 4.90
CA GLY A 336 7.86 -5.57 5.83
C GLY A 336 9.03 -4.58 5.95
N ILE A 337 8.73 -3.28 5.94
CA ILE A 337 9.70 -2.20 5.80
C ILE A 337 9.63 -1.24 6.97
N ALA A 338 10.72 -1.15 7.74
CA ALA A 338 10.93 -0.13 8.77
C ALA A 338 11.48 1.18 8.17
N SER A 339 11.42 2.25 8.96
CA SER A 339 11.95 3.55 8.59
C SER A 339 13.31 3.83 9.24
N THR A 340 14.24 4.39 8.46
CA THR A 340 15.47 5.00 8.96
C THR A 340 15.52 6.48 8.67
N THR A 341 16.29 7.19 9.48
CA THR A 341 16.77 8.53 9.16
C THR A 341 17.78 8.47 7.99
N ASN A 342 18.14 9.64 7.46
CA ASN A 342 19.23 9.77 6.47
C ASN A 342 20.66 9.58 7.08
N TRP A 343 20.75 9.18 8.37
CA TRP A 343 21.99 8.96 9.11
C TRP A 343 22.10 7.51 9.62
N ASP A 344 21.39 6.57 8.99
CA ASP A 344 21.43 5.16 9.33
C ASP A 344 20.97 4.82 10.77
N SER A 345 20.13 5.66 11.36
CA SER A 345 19.45 5.37 12.62
C SER A 345 18.02 4.97 12.38
N ARG A 346 17.44 4.07 13.18
CA ARG A 346 16.02 3.80 13.14
C ARG A 346 15.24 5.07 13.45
N SER A 347 14.23 5.39 12.65
CA SER A 347 13.32 6.50 12.93
C SER A 347 12.61 6.29 14.27
N SER A 348 12.50 7.34 15.07
CA SER A 348 11.94 7.25 16.43
C SER A 348 10.50 6.73 16.49
N PHE A 349 9.75 6.92 15.41
CA PHE A 349 8.38 6.42 15.27
C PHE A 349 8.31 4.99 14.70
N SER A 350 9.34 4.52 13.98
CA SER A 350 9.28 3.27 13.22
C SER A 350 9.04 2.06 14.12
N ASN A 351 8.08 1.23 13.74
CA ASN A 351 7.97 -0.11 14.27
C ASN A 351 9.21 -0.93 13.91
N TYR A 352 9.51 -1.97 14.69
CA TYR A 352 10.77 -2.69 14.64
C TYR A 352 10.61 -4.17 15.04
N GLY A 353 11.67 -4.94 14.80
CA GLY A 353 11.70 -6.37 15.15
C GLY A 353 11.34 -7.29 13.99
N SER A 354 11.79 -8.54 14.08
CA SER A 354 11.73 -9.51 12.99
C SER A 354 10.34 -10.05 12.66
N LEU A 355 9.32 -9.69 13.44
CA LEU A 355 7.93 -10.05 13.11
C LEU A 355 7.42 -9.26 11.93
N ASP A 356 7.69 -7.94 11.90
CA ASP A 356 7.15 -7.00 10.92
C ASP A 356 8.20 -6.50 9.93
N VAL A 357 9.49 -6.65 10.26
CA VAL A 357 10.57 -6.02 9.51
C VAL A 357 11.47 -7.07 8.86
N LEU A 358 11.58 -7.04 7.53
CA LEU A 358 12.65 -7.72 6.79
C LEU A 358 13.85 -6.79 6.64
N ILE A 359 13.63 -5.57 6.18
CA ILE A 359 14.64 -4.52 6.00
C ILE A 359 14.04 -3.16 6.35
N ALA A 360 14.92 -2.15 6.41
CA ALA A 360 14.53 -0.76 6.55
C ALA A 360 14.90 0.05 5.30
N ALA A 361 14.29 1.21 5.12
CA ALA A 361 14.69 2.19 4.12
C ALA A 361 14.48 3.61 4.69
N PRO A 362 15.12 4.66 4.13
CA PRO A 362 14.89 6.02 4.56
C PRO A 362 13.39 6.37 4.52
N GLY A 363 12.90 6.97 5.60
CA GLY A 363 11.51 7.39 5.71
C GLY A 363 11.34 8.65 6.55
N GLU A 364 12.39 9.46 6.69
CA GLU A 364 12.31 10.78 7.30
C GLU A 364 12.69 11.87 6.31
N ASN A 365 11.85 12.90 6.22
CA ASN A 365 12.05 14.06 5.35
C ASN A 365 12.30 13.66 3.88
N VAL A 366 11.58 12.67 3.40
CA VAL A 366 11.69 12.15 2.04
C VAL A 366 10.90 13.05 1.10
N ILE A 367 11.54 13.53 0.03
CA ILE A 367 10.92 14.43 -0.96
C ILE A 367 10.26 13.59 -2.05
N SER A 368 9.01 13.92 -2.40
CA SER A 368 8.30 13.24 -3.47
C SER A 368 7.32 14.17 -4.20
N THR A 369 6.77 13.68 -5.31
CA THR A 369 5.68 14.34 -6.04
C THR A 369 4.48 14.57 -5.14
N PHE A 370 3.77 15.70 -5.34
CA PHE A 370 2.57 16.06 -4.61
C PHE A 370 1.51 16.62 -5.57
N PRO A 371 0.20 16.46 -5.31
CA PRO A 371 -0.84 16.94 -6.21
C PRO A 371 -0.69 18.40 -6.62
N GLY A 372 -1.12 18.72 -7.86
CA GLY A 372 -0.95 20.04 -8.44
C GLY A 372 0.37 20.25 -9.20
N GLY A 373 1.08 19.14 -9.51
CA GLY A 373 2.37 19.20 -10.22
C GLY A 373 3.53 19.66 -9.35
N THR A 374 3.36 19.64 -8.02
CA THR A 374 4.31 20.12 -7.03
C THR A 374 5.05 18.98 -6.33
N TYR A 375 5.83 19.31 -5.29
CA TYR A 375 6.55 18.34 -4.45
C TYR A 375 6.35 18.68 -2.99
N ALA A 376 6.40 17.63 -2.17
CA ALA A 376 6.33 17.75 -0.73
C ALA A 376 7.37 16.86 -0.05
N SER A 377 7.61 17.11 1.22
CA SER A 377 8.41 16.25 2.06
C SER A 377 7.55 15.59 3.12
N ALA A 378 7.83 14.33 3.41
CA ALA A 378 7.07 13.55 4.39
C ALA A 378 7.95 12.60 5.20
N SER A 379 7.39 12.11 6.33
CA SER A 379 8.03 11.12 7.20
C SER A 379 7.05 10.01 7.57
N GLY A 380 7.52 8.76 7.56
CA GLY A 380 6.75 7.56 7.88
C GLY A 380 7.29 6.32 7.19
N THR A 381 7.01 5.15 7.73
CA THR A 381 7.29 3.86 7.06
C THR A 381 6.54 3.73 5.73
N SER A 382 5.44 4.48 5.56
CA SER A 382 4.70 4.63 4.30
C SER A 382 5.54 5.17 3.16
N PHE A 383 6.62 5.94 3.45
CA PHE A 383 7.54 6.50 2.46
C PHE A 383 8.82 5.67 2.31
N SER A 384 9.11 4.77 3.27
CA SER A 384 10.16 3.76 3.15
C SER A 384 9.75 2.60 2.24
N SER A 385 8.52 2.13 2.36
CA SER A 385 7.96 1.00 1.60
C SER A 385 8.05 1.19 0.08
N PRO A 386 7.67 2.34 -0.52
CA PRO A 386 7.73 2.51 -1.98
C PRO A 386 9.16 2.56 -2.53
N LEU A 387 10.17 2.93 -1.75
CA LEU A 387 11.58 2.81 -2.16
C LEU A 387 11.97 1.33 -2.39
N VAL A 388 11.47 0.44 -1.55
CA VAL A 388 11.70 -1.01 -1.68
C VAL A 388 10.84 -1.60 -2.81
N ALA A 389 9.59 -1.20 -2.95
CA ALA A 389 8.72 -1.62 -4.05
C ALA A 389 9.31 -1.19 -5.42
N GLY A 390 9.81 0.05 -5.51
CA GLY A 390 10.56 0.53 -6.66
C GLY A 390 11.84 -0.28 -6.92
N THR A 391 12.57 -0.68 -5.86
CA THR A 391 13.76 -1.52 -6.01
C THR A 391 13.40 -2.89 -6.58
N ALA A 392 12.29 -3.50 -6.17
CA ALA A 392 11.80 -4.72 -6.77
C ALA A 392 11.49 -4.54 -8.27
N ALA A 393 10.83 -3.43 -8.65
CA ALA A 393 10.57 -3.10 -10.05
C ALA A 393 11.88 -2.79 -10.84
N LEU A 394 12.86 -2.19 -10.18
CA LEU A 394 14.18 -1.95 -10.77
C LEU A 394 14.90 -3.27 -11.06
N MET A 395 14.83 -4.25 -10.15
CA MET A 395 15.38 -5.59 -10.34
C MET A 395 14.73 -6.34 -11.51
N LEU A 396 13.44 -6.11 -11.79
CA LEU A 396 12.75 -6.68 -12.95
C LEU A 396 13.31 -6.21 -14.29
N SER A 397 14.00 -5.05 -14.35
CA SER A 397 14.74 -4.64 -15.56
C SER A 397 15.90 -5.56 -15.89
N ALA A 398 16.51 -6.15 -14.88
CA ALA A 398 17.62 -7.08 -15.08
C ALA A 398 17.13 -8.52 -15.41
N ARG A 399 15.98 -8.91 -14.86
CA ARG A 399 15.34 -10.22 -15.10
C ARG A 399 13.83 -10.06 -14.94
N SER A 400 13.08 -10.35 -15.98
CA SER A 400 11.65 -10.05 -16.14
C SER A 400 10.67 -10.78 -15.20
N SER A 401 11.14 -11.75 -14.41
CA SER A 401 10.30 -12.48 -13.46
C SER A 401 11.01 -12.68 -12.13
N MET A 402 10.28 -12.48 -11.04
CA MET A 402 10.77 -12.60 -9.68
C MET A 402 9.59 -12.96 -8.77
N ASN A 403 9.77 -13.91 -7.86
CA ASN A 403 8.80 -14.23 -6.82
C ASN A 403 9.18 -13.57 -5.48
N GLN A 404 8.28 -13.63 -4.51
CA GLN A 404 8.44 -13.04 -3.18
C GLN A 404 9.74 -13.50 -2.47
N SER A 405 10.02 -14.79 -2.46
CA SER A 405 11.21 -15.34 -1.79
C SER A 405 12.51 -14.87 -2.44
N GLN A 406 12.54 -14.78 -3.76
CA GLN A 406 13.68 -14.27 -4.52
C GLN A 406 13.88 -12.77 -4.26
N ALA A 407 12.79 -12.00 -4.23
CA ALA A 407 12.85 -10.59 -3.89
C ALA A 407 13.38 -10.37 -2.47
N ALA A 408 12.81 -11.07 -1.48
CA ALA A 408 13.24 -10.99 -0.08
C ALA A 408 14.71 -11.36 0.08
N SER A 409 15.19 -12.42 -0.59
CA SER A 409 16.59 -12.83 -0.57
C SER A 409 17.52 -11.77 -1.14
N ALA A 410 17.20 -11.18 -2.29
CA ALA A 410 18.02 -10.14 -2.90
C ALA A 410 18.03 -8.85 -2.05
N LEU A 411 16.87 -8.42 -1.56
CA LEU A 411 16.71 -7.24 -0.71
C LEU A 411 17.43 -7.38 0.63
N SER A 412 17.62 -8.60 1.13
CA SER A 412 18.36 -8.87 2.38
C SER A 412 19.88 -8.59 2.28
N HIS A 413 20.40 -8.31 1.07
CA HIS A 413 21.74 -7.79 0.88
C HIS A 413 21.76 -6.28 1.17
N ALA A 414 21.63 -5.96 2.43
CA ALA A 414 21.41 -4.62 2.98
C ALA A 414 22.60 -4.18 3.84
N ILE A 415 22.69 -2.90 4.16
CA ILE A 415 23.68 -2.39 5.09
C ILE A 415 23.24 -2.74 6.51
N LYS A 416 24.01 -3.54 7.22
CA LYS A 416 23.75 -3.93 8.60
C LYS A 416 23.70 -2.73 9.52
N LEU A 417 22.61 -2.62 10.25
CA LEU A 417 22.42 -1.63 11.31
C LEU A 417 22.17 -2.36 12.64
N THR A 418 21.25 -1.85 13.45
CA THR A 418 20.86 -2.46 14.72
C THR A 418 20.00 -3.72 14.51
N PRO A 419 20.02 -4.71 15.42
CA PRO A 419 19.25 -5.96 15.25
C PRO A 419 17.75 -5.79 15.15
N ASP A 420 17.19 -4.71 15.67
CA ASP A 420 15.77 -4.36 15.60
C ASP A 420 15.31 -4.01 14.18
N LEU A 421 16.23 -3.73 13.28
CA LEU A 421 16.00 -3.54 11.85
C LEU A 421 16.32 -4.78 10.99
N ASN A 422 16.48 -5.96 11.60
CA ASN A 422 16.71 -7.25 10.98
C ASN A 422 17.91 -7.25 10.00
N HIS A 423 17.67 -7.20 8.66
CA HIS A 423 18.77 -7.17 7.68
C HIS A 423 19.45 -5.79 7.59
N GLY A 424 18.83 -4.73 8.14
CA GLY A 424 19.36 -3.37 8.13
C GLY A 424 18.74 -2.50 7.04
N ARG A 425 19.45 -1.46 6.59
CA ARG A 425 18.96 -0.48 5.61
C ARG A 425 19.21 -0.95 4.19
N LEU A 426 18.21 -0.79 3.31
CA LEU A 426 18.26 -1.04 1.88
C LEU A 426 19.52 -0.47 1.22
N ASP A 427 20.20 -1.29 0.46
CA ASP A 427 21.23 -0.89 -0.49
C ASP A 427 20.82 -1.39 -1.88
N VAL A 428 20.35 -0.49 -2.72
CA VAL A 428 19.80 -0.85 -4.04
C VAL A 428 20.87 -1.50 -4.92
N TYR A 429 22.12 -1.03 -4.85
CA TYR A 429 23.21 -1.61 -5.62
C TYR A 429 23.49 -3.06 -5.21
N GLN A 430 23.54 -3.34 -3.92
CA GLN A 430 23.77 -4.71 -3.43
C GLN A 430 22.59 -5.63 -3.74
N ALA A 431 21.35 -5.15 -3.58
CA ALA A 431 20.15 -5.91 -3.90
C ALA A 431 20.10 -6.30 -5.39
N VAL A 432 20.37 -5.35 -6.28
CA VAL A 432 20.43 -5.61 -7.74
C VAL A 432 21.60 -6.54 -8.09
N SER A 433 22.78 -6.32 -7.48
CA SER A 433 23.96 -7.18 -7.69
C SER A 433 23.67 -8.63 -7.28
N ALA A 434 23.09 -8.83 -6.11
CA ALA A 434 22.70 -10.15 -5.63
C ALA A 434 21.67 -10.83 -6.56
N TRP A 435 20.69 -10.04 -7.03
CA TRP A 435 19.66 -10.52 -7.96
C TRP A 435 20.24 -10.97 -9.30
N VAL A 436 21.12 -10.20 -9.91
CA VAL A 436 21.77 -10.53 -11.17
C VAL A 436 22.65 -11.77 -11.01
N ASN A 437 23.38 -11.91 -9.92
CA ASN A 437 24.33 -12.98 -9.67
C ASN A 437 23.65 -14.29 -9.20
N SER A 438 22.44 -14.25 -8.67
CA SER A 438 21.71 -15.43 -8.18
C SER A 438 21.39 -16.47 -9.28
N SER A 439 21.53 -16.13 -10.55
CA SER A 439 21.34 -17.03 -11.70
C SER A 439 22.54 -17.91 -12.03
N GLY A 440 23.70 -17.71 -11.39
CA GLY A 440 24.93 -18.46 -11.67
C GLY A 440 25.09 -19.79 -10.93
N SER A 441 24.16 -20.18 -10.03
CA SER A 441 24.32 -21.36 -9.17
C SER A 441 23.54 -22.61 -9.58
N SER A 442 22.95 -22.65 -10.79
CA SER A 442 22.38 -23.88 -11.35
C SER A 442 23.22 -24.37 -12.54
N SER A 443 24.08 -25.37 -12.24
CA SER A 443 24.81 -26.27 -13.16
C SER A 443 25.94 -25.66 -14.00
N GLY A 444 27.17 -26.16 -13.73
CA GLY A 444 28.26 -26.16 -14.70
C GLY A 444 29.55 -25.52 -14.18
N SER A 445 30.48 -26.39 -13.79
CA SER A 445 31.90 -26.08 -13.78
C SER A 445 32.30 -25.49 -15.13
N GLY A 446 32.69 -24.24 -15.20
CA GLY A 446 33.13 -23.64 -16.45
C GLY A 446 33.56 -22.17 -16.27
N THR A 447 34.86 -22.04 -16.03
CA THR A 447 35.71 -20.93 -16.49
C THR A 447 35.28 -19.48 -16.17
N CYS A 448 35.92 -18.93 -15.18
CA CYS A 448 36.10 -17.49 -15.00
C CYS A 448 36.66 -16.90 -16.31
N LEU A 449 35.86 -16.11 -17.02
CA LEU A 449 36.28 -15.32 -18.15
C LEU A 449 36.06 -13.85 -17.86
N LEU A 450 37.19 -13.23 -17.49
CA LEU A 450 37.54 -11.82 -17.74
C LEU A 450 36.63 -10.73 -17.15
N PHE A 451 37.04 -10.23 -15.99
CA PHE A 451 37.42 -8.83 -15.73
C PHE A 451 37.92 -8.74 -14.29
N CYS A 452 39.19 -9.18 -14.10
CA CYS A 452 40.04 -8.68 -13.01
C CYS A 452 41.00 -7.68 -13.66
N ASN A 453 40.70 -6.39 -13.50
CA ASN A 453 41.69 -5.33 -13.31
C ASN A 453 40.97 -4.09 -12.79
#